data_c2fda46eba836c51a72717665427f2d0
#
_entry.id   c2fda46eba836c51a72717665427f2d0
#
_cell.length_a   1.000
_cell.length_b   1.000
_cell.length_c   1.000
_cell.angle_alpha   90.00
_cell.angle_beta   90.00
_cell.angle_gamma   90.00
#
_symmetry.space_group_name_H-M   'P 1'
#
loop_
_entity.id
_entity.type
_entity.pdbx_description
1 polymer ?
#
loop_
_entity_poly.entity_id
_entity_poly.type
_entity_poly.pdbx_seq_one_letter_code
_entity_poly.pdbx_strand_id
1 'polypeptide(L)'
;MSVFHIVASRPIRKITAAAAALFFLLLALVPGTLRAQVDSREGIILVVASYNPDTRRMSGFISDFEQAIVQKKVPYEIVVEDMGCKGLSEAPQWQERMRDILDRYRKNKQLKAVVLLGQEAWASF
;
A
#
# COMPACT_ATOMS: atom_id res chain seq x y z
N MET A 1 26.04 43.05 -61.17
CA MET A 1 25.21 43.26 -59.97
C MET A 1 25.52 42.16 -58.99
N SER A 2 26.41 42.45 -58.04
CA SER A 2 26.85 41.47 -57.02
C SER A 2 26.12 41.74 -55.74
N VAL A 3 25.41 40.72 -55.23
CA VAL A 3 24.75 40.77 -53.94
C VAL A 3 25.62 40.08 -52.91
N PHE A 4 26.18 40.86 -52.02
CA PHE A 4 26.92 40.37 -50.87
C PHE A 4 25.97 39.88 -49.78
N HIS A 5 26.03 38.59 -49.46
CA HIS A 5 25.41 38.05 -48.24
C HIS A 5 26.44 38.07 -47.10
N ILE A 6 26.20 38.95 -46.14
CA ILE A 6 26.96 38.96 -44.89
C ILE A 6 26.32 37.92 -43.96
N VAL A 7 27.03 36.81 -43.73
CA VAL A 7 26.66 35.86 -42.70
C VAL A 7 27.26 36.34 -41.39
N ALA A 8 26.40 36.86 -40.53
CA ALA A 8 26.79 37.21 -39.15
C ALA A 8 26.85 35.93 -38.32
N SER A 9 28.06 35.47 -38.04
CA SER A 9 28.32 34.41 -37.06
C SER A 9 28.07 34.94 -35.64
N ARG A 10 27.00 34.46 -34.99
CA ARG A 10 26.78 34.71 -33.56
C ARG A 10 27.80 33.93 -32.74
N PRO A 11 28.48 34.54 -31.78
CA PRO A 11 29.36 33.81 -30.89
C PRO A 11 28.52 32.91 -29.97
N ILE A 12 28.77 31.61 -30.03
CA ILE A 12 28.25 30.63 -29.08
C ILE A 12 28.83 31.03 -27.72
N ARG A 13 27.99 31.59 -26.87
CA ARG A 13 28.34 31.85 -25.47
C ARG A 13 28.73 30.52 -24.84
N LYS A 14 30.00 30.38 -24.51
CA LYS A 14 30.49 29.30 -23.67
C LYS A 14 29.75 29.39 -22.33
N ILE A 15 28.72 28.58 -22.16
CA ILE A 15 28.09 28.36 -20.85
C ILE A 15 29.20 27.73 -20.03
N THR A 16 29.75 28.51 -19.12
CA THR A 16 30.89 28.12 -18.32
C THR A 16 30.51 26.90 -17.49
N ALA A 17 31.39 25.90 -17.47
CA ALA A 17 31.23 24.66 -16.71
C ALA A 17 30.89 24.90 -15.21
N ALA A 18 31.20 26.11 -14.71
CA ALA A 18 30.84 26.59 -13.38
C ALA A 18 29.33 26.67 -13.13
N ALA A 19 28.53 27.05 -14.13
CA ALA A 19 27.06 27.12 -13.95
C ALA A 19 26.42 25.73 -13.84
N ALA A 20 26.95 24.75 -14.60
CA ALA A 20 26.49 23.36 -14.50
C ALA A 20 26.90 22.73 -13.17
N ALA A 21 28.09 23.01 -12.67
CA ALA A 21 28.58 22.51 -11.40
C ALA A 21 27.74 23.07 -10.22
N LEU A 22 27.33 24.35 -10.28
CA LEU A 22 26.49 24.97 -9.27
C LEU A 22 25.08 24.37 -9.25
N PHE A 23 24.52 24.01 -10.41
CA PHE A 23 23.22 23.38 -10.52
C PHE A 23 23.24 21.96 -9.92
N PHE A 24 24.29 21.17 -10.19
CA PHE A 24 24.47 19.85 -9.58
C PHE A 24 24.71 19.93 -8.07
N LEU A 25 25.42 20.95 -7.58
CA LEU A 25 25.65 21.14 -6.16
C LEU A 25 24.35 21.51 -5.43
N LEU A 26 23.49 22.32 -6.05
CA LEU A 26 22.16 22.66 -5.52
C LEU A 26 21.20 21.46 -5.48
N LEU A 27 21.28 20.53 -6.45
CA LEU A 27 20.51 19.28 -6.41
C LEU A 27 21.01 18.32 -5.31
N ALA A 28 22.29 18.35 -4.97
CA ALA A 28 22.87 17.53 -3.90
C ALA A 28 22.56 18.07 -2.50
N LEU A 29 22.19 19.35 -2.39
CA LEU A 29 21.82 20.02 -1.14
C LEU A 29 20.30 19.96 -0.83
N VAL A 30 19.49 19.36 -1.71
CA VAL A 30 18.16 18.93 -1.31
C VAL A 30 18.37 17.74 -0.38
N PRO A 31 18.29 17.91 0.95
CA PRO A 31 18.29 16.76 1.84
C PRO A 31 17.13 15.91 1.36
N GLY A 32 17.48 14.76 0.81
CA GLY A 32 16.51 13.75 0.45
C GLY A 32 15.74 13.35 1.69
N THR A 33 14.80 14.17 2.10
CA THR A 33 13.67 13.78 2.92
C THR A 33 12.67 13.00 2.06
N LEU A 34 13.15 12.11 1.20
CA LEU A 34 12.56 10.82 1.06
C LEU A 34 12.83 10.09 2.38
N ARG A 35 12.31 10.64 3.46
CA ARG A 35 11.88 9.81 4.55
C ARG A 35 10.91 8.85 3.86
N ALA A 36 11.42 7.64 3.60
CA ALA A 36 10.55 6.49 3.56
C ALA A 36 9.58 6.76 4.71
N GLN A 37 8.34 7.02 4.40
CA GLN A 37 7.29 7.14 5.38
C GLN A 37 7.35 5.77 6.05
N VAL A 38 8.11 5.71 7.15
CA VAL A 38 8.14 4.52 7.99
C VAL A 38 6.68 4.38 8.32
N ASP A 39 6.10 3.38 7.73
CA ASP A 39 4.70 3.04 7.85
C ASP A 39 4.52 2.76 9.34
N SER A 40 4.24 3.83 10.09
CA SER A 40 4.07 3.80 11.54
C SER A 40 2.70 3.21 11.87
N ARG A 41 2.41 2.07 11.24
CA ARG A 41 1.23 1.30 11.55
C ARG A 41 1.41 0.71 12.93
N GLU A 42 0.65 1.23 13.86
CA GLU A 42 0.74 0.87 15.27
C GLU A 42 0.05 -0.45 15.59
N GLY A 43 -0.62 -1.05 14.61
CA GLY A 43 -1.36 -2.29 14.81
C GLY A 43 -1.94 -2.89 13.55
N ILE A 44 -2.56 -4.06 13.73
CA ILE A 44 -3.18 -4.86 12.69
C ILE A 44 -4.66 -5.03 13.00
N ILE A 45 -5.50 -4.82 11.99
CA ILE A 45 -6.88 -5.27 11.96
C ILE A 45 -6.92 -6.51 11.08
N LEU A 46 -7.21 -7.66 11.66
CA LEU A 46 -7.33 -8.92 10.95
C LEU A 46 -8.76 -9.07 10.43
N VAL A 47 -8.91 -9.17 9.13
CA VAL A 47 -10.18 -9.47 8.47
C VAL A 47 -10.18 -10.93 8.07
N VAL A 48 -11.08 -11.73 8.64
CA VAL A 48 -11.23 -13.15 8.30
C VAL A 48 -12.47 -13.31 7.43
N ALA A 49 -12.27 -13.66 6.16
CA ALA A 49 -13.31 -13.84 5.17
C ALA A 49 -13.68 -15.33 5.03
N SER A 50 -14.96 -15.64 4.99
CA SER A 50 -15.45 -17.00 4.74
C SER A 50 -15.07 -17.51 3.36
N TYR A 51 -15.08 -16.63 2.37
CA TYR A 51 -14.87 -16.92 0.96
C TYR A 51 -13.75 -16.05 0.40
N ASN A 52 -13.27 -16.44 -0.78
CA ASN A 52 -12.22 -15.72 -1.50
C ASN A 52 -12.48 -14.19 -1.51
N PRO A 53 -11.57 -13.41 -0.92
CA PRO A 53 -11.67 -11.95 -0.83
C PRO A 53 -11.61 -11.25 -2.19
N ASP A 54 -11.09 -11.91 -3.24
CA ASP A 54 -11.00 -11.36 -4.60
C ASP A 54 -12.35 -11.35 -5.34
N THR A 55 -13.40 -11.92 -4.76
CA THR A 55 -14.73 -11.79 -5.34
C THR A 55 -15.17 -10.33 -5.33
N ARG A 56 -15.85 -9.90 -6.41
CA ARG A 56 -16.28 -8.50 -6.58
C ARG A 56 -17.01 -7.92 -5.35
N ARG A 57 -17.79 -8.74 -4.66
CA ARG A 57 -18.55 -8.31 -3.47
C ARG A 57 -17.63 -8.10 -2.27
N MET A 58 -16.70 -9.00 -2.04
CA MET A 58 -15.77 -8.94 -0.91
C MET A 58 -14.72 -7.86 -1.12
N SER A 59 -14.15 -7.76 -2.31
CA SER A 59 -13.16 -6.73 -2.65
C SER A 59 -13.75 -5.32 -2.50
N GLY A 60 -15.01 -5.11 -2.87
CA GLY A 60 -15.69 -3.83 -2.66
C GLY A 60 -15.77 -3.47 -1.17
N PHE A 61 -16.22 -4.40 -0.34
CA PHE A 61 -16.30 -4.17 1.11
C PHE A 61 -14.92 -3.88 1.73
N ILE A 62 -13.91 -4.66 1.36
CA ILE A 62 -12.53 -4.47 1.87
C ILE A 62 -12.01 -3.09 1.46
N SER A 63 -12.21 -2.70 0.19
CA SER A 63 -11.79 -1.39 -0.31
C SER A 63 -12.48 -0.24 0.43
N ASP A 64 -13.80 -0.32 0.64
CA ASP A 64 -14.55 0.69 1.40
C ASP A 64 -14.07 0.78 2.85
N PHE A 65 -13.76 -0.35 3.45
CA PHE A 65 -13.23 -0.43 4.81
C PHE A 65 -11.83 0.19 4.90
N GLU A 66 -10.94 -0.12 3.95
CA GLU A 66 -9.61 0.49 3.86
C GLU A 66 -9.71 2.01 3.71
N GLN A 67 -10.59 2.50 2.83
CA GLN A 67 -10.82 3.92 2.67
C GLN A 67 -11.30 4.58 3.96
N ALA A 68 -12.20 3.95 4.70
CA ALA A 68 -12.68 4.48 5.98
C ALA A 68 -11.56 4.57 7.02
N ILE A 69 -10.68 3.57 7.10
CA ILE A 69 -9.50 3.56 7.97
C ILE A 69 -8.56 4.72 7.62
N VAL A 70 -8.28 4.92 6.34
CA VAL A 70 -7.43 6.02 5.85
C VAL A 70 -8.05 7.38 6.15
N GLN A 71 -9.34 7.57 5.84
CA GLN A 71 -10.04 8.83 6.09
C GLN A 71 -10.06 9.20 7.58
N LYS A 72 -10.20 8.22 8.44
CA LYS A 72 -10.19 8.42 9.90
C LYS A 72 -8.79 8.49 10.48
N LYS A 73 -7.74 8.40 9.63
CA LYS A 73 -6.32 8.42 10.05
C LYS A 73 -6.01 7.38 11.14
N VAL A 74 -6.63 6.23 11.05
CA VAL A 74 -6.36 5.12 11.98
C VAL A 74 -5.03 4.49 11.61
N PRO A 75 -4.05 4.40 12.53
CA PRO A 75 -2.69 3.94 12.22
C PRO A 75 -2.60 2.40 12.23
N TYR A 76 -3.55 1.71 11.60
CA TYR A 76 -3.58 0.25 11.58
C TYR A 76 -3.50 -0.29 10.16
N GLU A 77 -2.87 -1.44 10.04
CA GLU A 77 -2.83 -2.23 8.81
C GLU A 77 -4.02 -3.18 8.75
N ILE A 78 -4.62 -3.33 7.57
CA ILE A 78 -5.63 -4.35 7.33
C ILE A 78 -4.92 -5.56 6.73
N VAL A 79 -5.09 -6.71 7.38
CA VAL A 79 -4.63 -8.01 6.89
C VAL A 79 -5.83 -8.88 6.64
N VAL A 80 -5.97 -9.40 5.42
CA VAL A 80 -7.10 -10.23 5.02
C VAL A 80 -6.68 -11.68 4.93
N GLU A 81 -7.40 -12.55 5.63
CA GLU A 81 -7.24 -14.01 5.59
C GLU A 81 -8.49 -14.67 5.02
N ASP A 82 -8.29 -15.64 4.13
CA ASP A 82 -9.36 -16.42 3.52
C ASP A 82 -9.50 -17.77 4.22
N MET A 83 -10.69 -18.07 4.73
CA MET A 83 -11.00 -19.40 5.26
C MET A 83 -11.18 -20.45 4.16
N GLY A 84 -11.40 -20.02 2.91
CA GLY A 84 -11.58 -20.89 1.77
C GLY A 84 -12.79 -21.82 1.89
N CYS A 85 -13.88 -21.36 2.54
CA CYS A 85 -15.11 -22.15 2.67
C CYS A 85 -15.74 -22.37 1.29
N LYS A 86 -16.11 -23.62 0.98
CA LYS A 86 -16.74 -23.96 -0.30
C LYS A 86 -18.20 -24.33 -0.15
N GLY A 87 -18.64 -24.73 1.04
CA GLY A 87 -20.01 -25.11 1.31
C GLY A 87 -20.20 -25.79 2.66
N LEU A 88 -21.45 -26.07 3.01
CA LEU A 88 -21.83 -26.64 4.31
C LEU A 88 -21.22 -28.02 4.61
N SER A 89 -20.84 -28.78 3.59
CA SER A 89 -20.18 -30.08 3.78
C SER A 89 -18.82 -29.95 4.47
N GLU A 90 -18.20 -28.77 4.44
CA GLU A 90 -16.92 -28.50 5.08
C GLU A 90 -17.07 -27.89 6.49
N ALA A 91 -18.29 -27.75 7.00
CA ALA A 91 -18.54 -27.11 8.29
C ALA A 91 -17.69 -27.66 9.46
N PRO A 92 -17.40 -28.96 9.56
CA PRO A 92 -16.51 -29.49 10.59
C PRO A 92 -15.08 -28.94 10.51
N GLN A 93 -14.64 -28.51 9.33
CA GLN A 93 -13.29 -27.98 9.12
C GLN A 93 -13.19 -26.46 9.36
N TRP A 94 -14.30 -25.75 9.40
CA TRP A 94 -14.29 -24.29 9.55
C TRP A 94 -13.67 -23.84 10.87
N GLN A 95 -13.98 -24.55 11.96
CA GLN A 95 -13.41 -24.23 13.28
C GLN A 95 -11.90 -24.45 13.32
N GLU A 96 -11.41 -25.50 12.67
CA GLU A 96 -9.98 -25.77 12.57
C GLU A 96 -9.28 -24.67 11.77
N ARG A 97 -9.81 -24.32 10.59
CA ARG A 97 -9.27 -23.22 9.77
C ARG A 97 -9.27 -21.88 10.52
N MET A 98 -10.36 -21.57 11.20
CA MET A 98 -10.44 -20.35 12.03
C MET A 98 -9.38 -20.37 13.13
N ARG A 99 -9.22 -21.48 13.82
CA ARG A 99 -8.20 -21.64 14.87
C ARG A 99 -6.79 -21.43 14.30
N ASP A 100 -6.47 -22.04 13.16
CA ASP A 100 -5.17 -21.91 12.53
C ASP A 100 -4.86 -20.44 12.13
N ILE A 101 -5.87 -19.74 11.61
CA ILE A 101 -5.75 -18.32 11.31
C ILE A 101 -5.47 -17.54 12.60
N LEU A 102 -6.30 -17.69 13.61
CA LEU A 102 -6.16 -16.95 14.87
C LEU A 102 -4.84 -17.26 15.59
N ASP A 103 -4.37 -18.48 15.56
CA ASP A 103 -3.10 -18.88 16.19
C ASP A 103 -1.88 -18.24 15.54
N ARG A 104 -1.92 -17.94 14.24
CA ARG A 104 -0.86 -17.16 13.57
C ARG A 104 -0.77 -15.74 14.12
N TYR A 105 -1.87 -15.13 14.49
CA TYR A 105 -1.93 -13.74 14.96
C TYR A 105 -2.01 -13.60 16.48
N ARG A 106 -2.36 -14.63 17.21
CA ARG A 106 -2.56 -14.61 18.68
C ARG A 106 -1.34 -14.12 19.46
N LYS A 107 -0.14 -14.40 18.98
CA LYS A 107 1.10 -13.94 19.60
C LYS A 107 1.54 -12.56 19.11
N ASN A 108 0.85 -12.01 18.13
CA ASN A 108 1.18 -10.71 17.59
C ASN A 108 0.60 -9.61 18.50
N LYS A 109 1.47 -8.92 19.22
CA LYS A 109 1.09 -7.81 20.11
C LYS A 109 0.47 -6.63 19.36
N GLN A 110 0.60 -6.59 18.05
CA GLN A 110 0.04 -5.55 17.19
C GLN A 110 -1.41 -5.84 16.78
N LEU A 111 -1.94 -7.04 16.99
CA LEU A 111 -3.34 -7.35 16.70
C LEU A 111 -4.27 -6.51 17.60
N LYS A 112 -5.08 -5.66 16.99
CA LYS A 112 -5.99 -4.72 17.65
C LYS A 112 -7.46 -5.15 17.54
N ALA A 113 -7.84 -5.72 16.40
CA ALA A 113 -9.21 -6.17 16.17
C ALA A 113 -9.25 -7.35 15.19
N VAL A 114 -10.32 -8.12 15.29
CA VAL A 114 -10.69 -9.17 14.32
C VAL A 114 -12.04 -8.79 13.75
N VAL A 115 -12.15 -8.77 12.43
CA VAL A 115 -13.39 -8.52 11.69
C VAL A 115 -13.75 -9.80 10.95
N LEU A 116 -14.98 -10.29 11.16
CA LEU A 116 -15.45 -11.52 10.55
C LEU A 116 -16.38 -11.19 9.38
N LEU A 117 -16.06 -11.72 8.22
CA LEU A 117 -16.83 -11.53 6.98
C LEU A 117 -17.41 -12.85 6.49
N GLY A 118 -18.73 -12.95 6.56
CA GLY A 118 -19.48 -14.12 6.14
C GLY A 118 -19.95 -14.96 7.33
N GLN A 119 -21.00 -15.73 7.07
CA GLN A 119 -21.69 -16.52 8.10
C GLN A 119 -20.80 -17.63 8.66
N GLU A 120 -19.97 -18.23 7.81
CA GLU A 120 -19.07 -19.33 8.16
C GLU A 120 -17.97 -18.86 9.12
N ALA A 121 -17.42 -17.68 8.88
CA ALA A 121 -16.44 -17.07 9.79
C ALA A 121 -17.08 -16.80 11.16
N TRP A 122 -18.28 -16.28 11.18
CA TRP A 122 -19.05 -16.08 12.42
C TRP A 122 -19.35 -17.37 13.17
N ALA A 123 -19.78 -18.41 12.45
CA ALA A 123 -20.12 -19.69 13.06
C ALA A 123 -18.91 -20.44 13.62
N SER A 124 -17.71 -20.05 13.25
CA SER A 124 -16.44 -20.71 13.59
C SER A 124 -15.63 -20.00 14.66
N PHE A 125 -15.96 -18.73 14.93
CA PHE A 125 -15.30 -17.90 15.94
C PHE A 125 -15.81 -18.20 17.34
#